data_ad148b4c96eabd72871d7285ec7ddee0
#
_entry.id   ad148b4c96eabd72871d7285ec7ddee0
#
_cell.length_a   1.000
_cell.length_b   1.000
_cell.length_c   1.000
_cell.angle_alpha   90.00
_cell.angle_beta   90.00
_cell.angle_gamma   90.00
#
_symmetry.space_group_name_H-M   'P 1'
#
loop_
_entity.id
_entity.type
_entity.pdbx_description
1 polymer ?
#
loop_
_entity_poly.entity_id
_entity_poly.type
_entity_poly.pdbx_seq_one_letter_code
_entity_poly.pdbx_strand_id
1 'polypeptide(L)'
;MPRILILDDDKDLLTVVKSLLRKKGFDVFAYSEWRMAWDAVMTYNPQLILLDVFLPGTDGLDVCKKLKSSSFTRHIPIIMFSSYPNIAETAINEFGADDFIAKPFETNEIVRKIHHILSKKHASA
;
A
#
# COMPACT_ATOMS: atom_id res chain seq x y z
N MET A 1 8.99 3.06 -14.90
CA MET A 1 7.86 2.28 -14.37
C MET A 1 7.78 2.46 -12.86
N PRO A 2 6.67 2.99 -12.35
CA PRO A 2 6.54 3.17 -10.90
C PRO A 2 6.61 1.84 -10.15
N ARG A 3 7.30 1.86 -9.04
CA ARG A 3 7.48 0.68 -8.17
C ARG A 3 6.43 0.69 -7.08
N ILE A 4 5.63 -0.36 -7.04
CA ILE A 4 4.55 -0.55 -6.06
C ILE A 4 4.90 -1.75 -5.18
N LEU A 5 4.88 -1.56 -3.88
CA LEU A 5 5.01 -2.67 -2.95
C LEU A 5 3.63 -2.98 -2.36
N ILE A 6 3.25 -4.25 -2.36
CA ILE A 6 1.98 -4.68 -1.79
C ILE A 6 2.24 -5.68 -0.66
N LEU A 7 1.57 -5.47 0.47
CA LEU A 7 1.69 -6.31 1.66
C LEU A 7 0.31 -6.77 2.11
N ASP A 8 0.06 -8.07 1.99
CA ASP A 8 -1.20 -8.72 2.37
C ASP A 8 -0.93 -10.21 2.63
N ASP A 9 -1.60 -10.80 3.61
CA ASP A 9 -1.44 -12.22 3.91
C ASP A 9 -2.23 -13.13 2.97
N ASP A 10 -3.16 -12.60 2.20
CA ASP A 10 -3.94 -13.35 1.21
C ASP A 10 -3.12 -13.52 -0.07
N LYS A 11 -2.52 -14.68 -0.24
CA LYS A 11 -1.65 -14.97 -1.39
C LYS A 11 -2.38 -14.95 -2.72
N ASP A 12 -3.66 -15.33 -2.73
CA ASP A 12 -4.47 -15.29 -3.96
C ASP A 12 -4.71 -13.84 -4.37
N LEU A 13 -5.02 -12.98 -3.42
CA LEU A 13 -5.18 -11.56 -3.66
C LEU A 13 -3.88 -10.94 -4.19
N LEU A 14 -2.76 -11.28 -3.58
CA LEU A 14 -1.45 -10.80 -4.05
C LEU A 14 -1.19 -11.19 -5.50
N THR A 15 -1.50 -12.44 -5.87
CA THR A 15 -1.31 -12.93 -7.23
C THR A 15 -2.14 -12.13 -8.23
N VAL A 16 -3.42 -11.92 -7.92
CA VAL A 16 -4.35 -11.22 -8.80
C VAL A 16 -3.95 -9.75 -8.96
N VAL A 17 -3.71 -9.05 -7.85
CA VAL A 17 -3.37 -7.62 -7.86
C VAL A 17 -2.02 -7.39 -8.55
N LYS A 18 -1.03 -8.24 -8.26
CA LYS A 18 0.28 -8.17 -8.90
C LYS A 18 0.18 -8.30 -10.42
N SER A 19 -0.59 -9.29 -10.90
CA SER A 19 -0.81 -9.48 -12.33
C SER A 19 -1.49 -8.27 -12.97
N LEU A 20 -2.54 -7.77 -12.32
CA LEU A 20 -3.28 -6.60 -12.81
C LEU A 20 -2.36 -5.38 -12.94
N LEU A 21 -1.62 -5.05 -11.89
CA LEU A 21 -0.78 -3.86 -11.86
C LEU A 21 0.39 -3.97 -12.84
N ARG A 22 0.97 -5.15 -13.01
CA ARG A 22 2.02 -5.37 -14.00
C ARG A 22 1.52 -5.13 -15.42
N LYS A 23 0.31 -5.56 -15.72
CA LYS A 23 -0.32 -5.28 -17.03
C LYS A 23 -0.52 -3.79 -17.28
N LYS A 24 -0.68 -3.01 -16.21
CA LYS A 24 -0.84 -1.56 -16.31
C LYS A 24 0.49 -0.79 -16.33
N GLY A 25 1.61 -1.51 -16.35
CA GLY A 25 2.93 -0.90 -16.48
C GLY A 25 3.63 -0.60 -15.15
N PHE A 26 3.11 -1.13 -14.05
CA PHE A 26 3.77 -0.96 -12.74
C PHE A 26 4.74 -2.10 -12.48
N ASP A 27 5.82 -1.78 -11.77
CA ASP A 27 6.76 -2.75 -11.25
C ASP A 27 6.30 -3.12 -9.83
N VAL A 28 5.99 -4.39 -9.59
CA VAL A 28 5.27 -4.79 -8.37
C VAL A 28 6.07 -5.79 -7.54
N PHE A 29 6.21 -5.48 -6.26
CA PHE A 29 6.85 -6.33 -5.26
C PHE A 29 5.79 -6.75 -4.24
N ALA A 30 5.49 -8.05 -4.14
CA ALA A 30 4.41 -8.57 -3.30
C ALA A 30 4.97 -9.40 -2.15
N TYR A 31 4.52 -9.09 -0.94
CA TYR A 31 4.95 -9.78 0.29
C TYR A 31 3.76 -10.11 1.17
N SER A 32 3.86 -11.24 1.87
CA SER A 32 2.82 -11.68 2.82
C SER A 32 3.19 -11.41 4.28
N GLU A 33 4.45 -11.02 4.55
CA GLU A 33 4.94 -10.76 5.91
C GLU A 33 5.67 -9.44 5.97
N TRP A 34 5.39 -8.65 7.02
CA TRP A 34 6.01 -7.35 7.24
C TRP A 34 7.53 -7.44 7.33
N ARG A 35 8.03 -8.45 7.99
CA ARG A 35 9.45 -8.65 8.22
C ARG A 35 10.25 -8.65 6.91
N MET A 36 9.74 -9.34 5.89
CA MET A 36 10.36 -9.38 4.57
C MET A 36 10.12 -8.10 3.78
N ALA A 37 8.94 -7.51 3.96
CA ALA A 37 8.56 -6.28 3.27
C ALA A 37 9.43 -5.09 3.69
N TRP A 38 9.83 -5.01 4.97
CA TRP A 38 10.67 -3.93 5.47
C TRP A 38 11.98 -3.84 4.69
N ASP A 39 12.66 -4.97 4.52
CA ASP A 39 13.91 -5.01 3.74
C ASP A 39 13.69 -4.58 2.30
N ALA A 40 12.56 -4.98 1.71
CA ALA A 40 12.20 -4.59 0.35
C ALA A 40 11.94 -3.09 0.24
N VAL A 41 11.27 -2.49 1.22
CA VAL A 41 11.04 -1.04 1.25
C VAL A 41 12.38 -0.29 1.24
N MET A 42 13.31 -0.72 2.06
CA MET A 42 14.62 -0.07 2.16
C MET A 42 15.48 -0.29 0.91
N THR A 43 15.37 -1.46 0.28
CA THR A 43 16.18 -1.82 -0.88
C THR A 43 15.63 -1.23 -2.19
N TYR A 44 14.32 -1.34 -2.42
CA TYR A 44 13.71 -0.97 -3.71
C TYR A 44 13.12 0.42 -3.74
N ASN A 45 12.97 1.06 -2.58
CA ASN A 45 12.42 2.40 -2.46
C ASN A 45 11.13 2.55 -3.28
N PRO A 46 10.04 1.86 -2.90
CA PRO A 46 8.80 1.92 -3.69
C PRO A 46 8.22 3.32 -3.72
N GLN A 47 7.51 3.63 -4.78
CA GLN A 47 6.86 4.93 -4.95
C GLN A 47 5.47 4.96 -4.33
N LEU A 48 4.95 3.78 -3.96
CA LEU A 48 3.68 3.64 -3.27
C LEU A 48 3.62 2.28 -2.61
N ILE A 49 2.97 2.21 -1.45
CA ILE A 49 2.75 0.95 -0.72
C ILE A 49 1.24 0.71 -0.59
N LEU A 50 0.82 -0.50 -0.99
CA LEU A 50 -0.53 -1.01 -0.70
C LEU A 50 -0.42 -1.91 0.51
N LEU A 51 -1.13 -1.57 1.60
CA LEU A 51 -0.92 -2.20 2.90
C LEU A 51 -2.23 -2.68 3.51
N ASP A 52 -2.33 -3.98 3.75
CA ASP A 52 -3.47 -4.56 4.45
C ASP A 52 -3.45 -4.15 5.93
N VAL A 53 -4.62 -3.86 6.49
CA VAL A 53 -4.76 -3.53 7.91
C VAL A 53 -4.47 -4.74 8.79
N PHE A 54 -4.92 -5.94 8.39
CA PHE A 54 -4.79 -7.14 9.21
C PHE A 54 -3.74 -8.08 8.64
N LEU A 55 -2.59 -8.15 9.32
CA LEU A 55 -1.47 -9.01 8.95
C LEU A 55 -1.20 -10.00 10.09
N PRO A 56 -0.68 -11.21 9.79
CA PRO A 56 -0.35 -12.18 10.84
C PRO A 56 0.70 -11.62 11.81
N GLY A 57 0.35 -11.60 13.09
CA GLY A 57 1.27 -11.16 14.14
C GLY A 57 1.66 -9.69 14.10
N THR A 58 1.01 -8.89 13.24
CA THR A 58 1.36 -7.49 13.07
C THR A 58 0.10 -6.69 12.72
N ASP A 59 -0.06 -5.53 13.35
CA ASP A 59 -1.14 -4.61 13.02
C ASP A 59 -0.69 -3.71 11.87
N GLY A 60 -1.38 -3.78 10.72
CA GLY A 60 -1.05 -2.96 9.55
C GLY A 60 -1.14 -1.46 9.83
N LEU A 61 -2.04 -1.04 10.73
CA LEU A 61 -2.13 0.36 11.14
C LEU A 61 -0.83 0.82 11.81
N ASP A 62 -0.28 0.00 12.69
CA ASP A 62 1.00 0.31 13.35
C ASP A 62 2.15 0.35 12.36
N VAL A 63 2.14 -0.54 11.36
CA VAL A 63 3.13 -0.51 10.28
C VAL A 63 3.05 0.80 9.51
N CYS A 64 1.84 1.23 9.16
CA CYS A 64 1.60 2.50 8.47
C CYS A 64 2.16 3.66 9.28
N LYS A 65 1.82 3.73 10.56
CA LYS A 65 2.29 4.80 11.44
C LYS A 65 3.82 4.81 11.55
N LYS A 66 4.42 3.65 11.66
CA LYS A 66 5.87 3.50 11.72
C LYS A 66 6.55 4.01 10.46
N LEU A 67 6.02 3.64 9.29
CA LEU A 67 6.54 4.13 8.00
C LEU A 67 6.40 5.65 7.89
N LYS A 68 5.27 6.19 8.29
CA LYS A 68 5.00 7.63 8.21
C LYS A 68 5.78 8.45 9.24
N SER A 69 6.27 7.81 10.29
CA SER A 69 7.06 8.47 11.34
C SER A 69 8.56 8.46 11.07
N SER A 70 9.03 7.64 10.15
CA SER A 70 10.46 7.56 9.81
C SER A 70 10.83 8.53 8.72
N SER A 71 11.95 9.25 8.90
CA SER A 71 12.47 10.17 7.88
C SER A 71 12.85 9.47 6.58
N PHE A 72 13.13 8.16 6.63
CA PHE A 72 13.50 7.38 5.45
C PHE A 72 12.32 6.97 4.59
N THR A 73 11.11 6.89 5.17
CA THR A 73 9.95 6.30 4.50
C THR A 73 8.71 7.18 4.49
N ARG A 74 8.68 8.27 5.27
CA ARG A 74 7.49 9.12 5.40
C ARG A 74 7.03 9.74 4.09
N HIS A 75 7.91 9.84 3.11
CA HIS A 75 7.59 10.40 1.80
C HIS A 75 6.82 9.41 0.90
N ILE A 76 6.80 8.12 1.27
CA ILE A 76 6.15 7.10 0.46
C ILE A 76 4.65 7.09 0.76
N PRO A 77 3.79 7.37 -0.23
CA PRO A 77 2.34 7.29 -0.02
C PRO A 77 1.90 5.87 0.28
N ILE A 78 0.94 5.73 1.21
CA ILE A 78 0.40 4.45 1.64
C ILE A 78 -1.10 4.44 1.40
N ILE A 79 -1.57 3.45 0.64
CA ILE A 79 -3.00 3.14 0.51
C ILE A 79 -3.24 1.89 1.34
N MET A 80 -4.09 2.00 2.37
CA MET A 80 -4.47 0.85 3.18
C MET A 80 -5.71 0.19 2.60
N PHE A 81 -5.87 -1.11 2.81
CA PHE A 81 -7.07 -1.80 2.41
C PHE A 81 -7.50 -2.82 3.46
N SER A 82 -8.82 -3.02 3.59
CA SER A 82 -9.39 -3.89 4.61
C SER A 82 -10.83 -4.25 4.27
N SER A 83 -11.27 -5.41 4.78
CA SER A 83 -12.67 -5.82 4.73
C SER A 83 -13.55 -5.02 5.70
N TYR A 84 -12.96 -4.18 6.54
CA TYR A 84 -13.67 -3.38 7.53
C TYR A 84 -13.65 -1.90 7.13
N PRO A 85 -14.65 -1.43 6.37
CA PRO A 85 -14.63 -0.06 5.83
C PRO A 85 -14.71 1.04 6.90
N ASN A 86 -15.21 0.72 8.07
CA ASN A 86 -15.32 1.69 9.19
C ASN A 86 -13.95 2.11 9.73
N ILE A 87 -12.87 1.42 9.37
CA ILE A 87 -11.51 1.78 9.83
C ILE A 87 -10.84 2.84 8.95
N ALA A 88 -11.45 3.18 7.81
CA ALA A 88 -10.85 4.08 6.83
C ALA A 88 -10.47 5.44 7.41
N GLU A 89 -11.41 6.07 8.13
CA GLU A 89 -11.20 7.39 8.70
C GLU A 89 -10.08 7.38 9.74
N THR A 90 -10.06 6.36 10.59
CA THR A 90 -9.00 6.16 11.58
C THR A 90 -7.64 5.95 10.91
N ALA A 91 -7.60 5.12 9.88
CA ALA A 91 -6.35 4.85 9.15
C ALA A 91 -5.75 6.13 8.59
N ILE A 92 -6.57 6.99 8.00
CA ILE A 92 -6.12 8.24 7.40
C ILE A 92 -5.79 9.28 8.47
N ASN A 93 -6.68 9.52 9.42
CA ASN A 93 -6.55 10.63 10.36
C ASN A 93 -5.60 10.35 11.52
N GLU A 94 -5.52 9.11 11.99
CA GLU A 94 -4.72 8.76 13.16
C GLU A 94 -3.40 8.08 12.83
N PHE A 95 -3.37 7.31 11.73
CA PHE A 95 -2.19 6.52 11.37
C PHE A 95 -1.44 7.04 10.15
N GLY A 96 -1.97 8.05 9.49
CA GLY A 96 -1.26 8.74 8.42
C GLY A 96 -1.38 8.12 7.03
N ALA A 97 -2.31 7.18 6.82
CA ALA A 97 -2.54 6.63 5.49
C ALA A 97 -2.98 7.73 4.52
N ASP A 98 -2.56 7.64 3.29
CA ASP A 98 -2.89 8.63 2.27
C ASP A 98 -4.22 8.35 1.61
N ASP A 99 -4.67 7.09 1.59
CA ASP A 99 -5.98 6.69 1.08
C ASP A 99 -6.35 5.32 1.63
N PHE A 100 -7.57 4.86 1.29
CA PHE A 100 -8.11 3.59 1.76
C PHE A 100 -8.97 2.94 0.68
N ILE A 101 -8.92 1.61 0.60
CA ILE A 101 -9.74 0.82 -0.31
C ILE A 101 -10.44 -0.27 0.51
N ALA A 102 -11.77 -0.35 0.41
CA ALA A 102 -12.54 -1.40 1.07
C ALA A 102 -12.52 -2.69 0.24
N LYS A 103 -12.34 -3.84 0.90
CA LYS A 103 -12.47 -5.15 0.27
C LYS A 103 -13.92 -5.62 0.39
N PRO A 104 -14.49 -6.27 -0.60
CA PRO A 104 -13.94 -6.52 -1.95
C PRO A 104 -13.96 -5.23 -2.78
N PHE A 105 -13.00 -5.11 -3.68
CA PHE A 105 -12.87 -3.93 -4.55
C PHE A 105 -12.88 -4.34 -6.01
N GLU A 106 -13.22 -3.41 -6.88
CA GLU A 106 -13.07 -3.59 -8.33
C GLU A 106 -11.63 -3.31 -8.74
N THR A 107 -11.16 -4.04 -9.73
CA THR A 107 -9.78 -3.91 -10.21
C THR A 107 -9.44 -2.49 -10.62
N ASN A 108 -10.39 -1.80 -11.27
CA ASN A 108 -10.17 -0.42 -11.72
C ASN A 108 -10.05 0.58 -10.57
N GLU A 109 -10.62 0.28 -9.41
CA GLU A 109 -10.56 1.17 -8.24
C GLU A 109 -9.12 1.31 -7.74
N ILE A 110 -8.39 0.21 -7.62
CA ILE A 110 -6.98 0.25 -7.21
C ILE A 110 -6.17 1.10 -8.17
N VAL A 111 -6.32 0.86 -9.46
CA VAL A 111 -5.57 1.57 -10.50
C VAL A 111 -5.85 3.07 -10.44
N ARG A 112 -7.12 3.46 -10.34
CA ARG A 112 -7.50 4.87 -10.25
C ARG A 112 -6.87 5.56 -9.04
N LYS A 113 -6.91 4.91 -7.87
CA LYS A 113 -6.35 5.50 -6.64
C LYS A 113 -4.84 5.61 -6.70
N ILE A 114 -4.16 4.63 -7.27
CA ILE A 114 -2.71 4.70 -7.47
C ILE A 114 -2.36 5.87 -8.38
N HIS A 115 -3.02 5.98 -9.54
CA HIS A 115 -2.77 7.07 -10.47
C HIS A 115 -3.05 8.43 -9.84
N HIS A 116 -4.13 8.55 -9.08
CA HIS A 116 -4.47 9.80 -8.41
C HIS A 116 -3.37 10.24 -7.45
N ILE A 117 -2.88 9.33 -6.62
CA ILE A 117 -1.85 9.65 -5.62
C ILE A 117 -0.51 9.96 -6.29
N LEU A 118 -0.10 9.19 -7.28
CA LEU A 118 1.16 9.42 -7.99
C LEU A 118 1.12 10.73 -8.77
N SER A 119 -0.03 11.09 -9.35
CA SER A 119 -0.21 12.37 -10.04
C SER A 119 -0.09 13.55 -9.08
N LYS A 120 -0.68 13.45 -7.90
CA LYS A 120 -0.57 14.47 -6.86
C LYS A 120 0.88 14.69 -6.45
N LYS A 121 1.63 13.62 -6.28
CA LYS A 121 3.03 13.69 -5.87
C LYS A 121 3.87 14.37 -6.94
N HIS A 122 3.63 14.10 -8.21
CA HIS A 122 4.31 14.78 -9.32
C HIS A 122 3.93 16.26 -9.39
N ALA A 123 2.67 16.59 -9.15
CA ALA A 123 2.21 17.98 -9.16
C ALA A 123 2.82 18.80 -8.02
N SER A 124 3.15 18.15 -6.89
CA SER A 124 3.76 18.82 -5.73
C SER A 124 5.27 18.97 -5.85
N ALA A 125 5.84 18.26 -6.78
CA ALA A 125 7.27 18.31 -7.03
C ALA A 125 7.59 19.42 -8.02
#